data_d6e73da0dbb875174dab626eb4da156a
#
_entry.id   d6e73da0dbb875174dab626eb4da156a
#
_cell.length_a   1.000
_cell.length_b   1.000
_cell.length_c   1.000
_cell.angle_alpha   90.00
_cell.angle_beta   90.00
_cell.angle_gamma   90.00
#
_symmetry.space_group_name_H-M   'P 1'
#
loop_
_entity.id
_entity.type
_entity.pdbx_description
1 polymer ?
#
loop_
_entity_poly.entity_id
_entity_poly.type
_entity_poly.pdbx_seq_one_letter_code
_entity_poly.pdbx_strand_id
1 'polypeptide(L)'
;MKLTLTLATLATAAAAANQFNGFSYNPKQLKNGACPTVDTVREDLSVLSKYTNQVRIYSVKDCNQGEPVLRAMENTDWKVQLGMWVSNVESVYEADRNELIRLAGVFDFKKHVSAVIVGNEAIYRKEQTSAQIAAKVRDTKAALTKIGLGSIPVTASETWPYYDPTLVAAVDYVNVHAFPFWEGTPIEGAQDKVFEHIYAIQKLAGSKKVVVGETGWPDAGGNYEAAVPSLANEQRYLKEFICRANLEKIDYIWFSAFDEAWKPVTNASDVETHWGVLKGDKTPKFSSPMYDCKDFVPNTKPSSSSSASSSASSSSSKTGSKASSTPSGHSSTDKSDNKSSDTDNDSDKSSDSQDKSDTSKNSAAWSPIGSGLSAVSIVASMAALAVSALI
;
A
#
# COMPACT_ATOMS: atom_id res chain seq x y z
N MET A 1 64.22 -21.59 -26.11
CA MET A 1 63.30 -20.76 -25.33
C MET A 1 61.88 -21.03 -25.82
N LYS A 2 61.09 -21.74 -25.00
CA LYS A 2 59.66 -22.00 -25.27
C LYS A 2 58.86 -20.95 -24.55
N LEU A 3 58.15 -20.07 -25.27
CA LEU A 3 57.27 -19.05 -24.72
C LEU A 3 55.90 -19.68 -24.44
N THR A 4 55.58 -19.85 -23.19
CA THR A 4 54.26 -20.32 -22.76
C THR A 4 53.32 -19.12 -22.62
N LEU A 5 52.36 -18.99 -23.54
CA LEU A 5 51.32 -17.99 -23.49
C LEU A 5 50.23 -18.42 -22.57
N THR A 6 50.13 -17.84 -21.37
CA THR A 6 49.03 -18.08 -20.42
C THR A 6 47.85 -17.22 -20.82
N LEU A 7 46.79 -17.85 -21.34
CA LEU A 7 45.52 -17.20 -21.65
C LEU A 7 44.80 -16.99 -20.33
N ALA A 8 44.74 -15.75 -19.83
CA ALA A 8 43.90 -15.39 -18.72
C ALA A 8 42.45 -15.25 -19.23
N THR A 9 41.59 -16.21 -18.92
CA THR A 9 40.15 -16.10 -19.13
C THR A 9 39.61 -15.07 -18.14
N LEU A 10 39.28 -13.87 -18.61
CA LEU A 10 38.41 -12.94 -17.88
C LEU A 10 37.01 -13.55 -17.84
N ALA A 11 36.66 -14.12 -16.69
CA ALA A 11 35.27 -14.40 -16.38
C ALA A 11 34.57 -13.05 -16.17
N THR A 12 33.88 -12.56 -17.19
CA THR A 12 32.89 -11.50 -17.01
C THR A 12 31.76 -12.09 -16.17
N ALA A 13 31.74 -11.74 -14.88
CA ALA A 13 30.55 -11.95 -14.09
C ALA A 13 29.44 -11.10 -14.74
N ALA A 14 28.55 -11.76 -15.47
CA ALA A 14 27.30 -11.12 -15.88
C ALA A 14 26.62 -10.67 -14.59
N ALA A 15 26.50 -9.38 -14.39
CA ALA A 15 25.68 -8.83 -13.30
C ALA A 15 24.30 -9.47 -13.47
N ALA A 16 23.86 -10.24 -12.48
CA ALA A 16 22.51 -10.80 -12.49
C ALA A 16 21.55 -9.61 -12.61
N ALA A 17 20.75 -9.60 -13.67
CA ALA A 17 19.74 -8.57 -13.83
C ALA A 17 18.83 -8.59 -12.60
N ASN A 18 18.54 -7.43 -12.03
CA ASN A 18 17.64 -7.31 -10.89
C ASN A 18 16.31 -8.02 -11.22
N GLN A 19 15.90 -8.93 -10.35
CA GLN A 19 14.65 -9.67 -10.52
C GLN A 19 13.44 -8.81 -10.07
N PHE A 20 13.65 -7.86 -9.15
CA PHE A 20 12.62 -6.98 -8.60
C PHE A 20 13.00 -5.51 -8.77
N ASN A 21 12.01 -4.64 -8.95
CA ASN A 21 12.25 -3.19 -8.92
C ASN A 21 12.64 -2.71 -7.52
N GLY A 22 12.12 -3.36 -6.47
CA GLY A 22 12.46 -3.08 -5.10
C GLY A 22 11.58 -3.87 -4.12
N PHE A 23 11.97 -3.85 -2.85
CA PHE A 23 11.23 -4.47 -1.77
C PHE A 23 10.81 -3.48 -0.71
N SER A 24 9.60 -3.66 -0.16
CA SER A 24 9.27 -3.18 1.16
C SER A 24 10.18 -3.87 2.18
N TYR A 25 10.86 -3.07 2.98
CA TYR A 25 11.85 -3.53 3.92
C TYR A 25 11.66 -2.82 5.26
N ASN A 26 11.35 -3.58 6.29
CA ASN A 26 11.40 -3.10 7.65
C ASN A 26 12.76 -3.50 8.24
N PRO A 27 13.64 -2.55 8.56
CA PRO A 27 14.99 -2.88 9.01
C PRO A 27 15.08 -3.40 10.44
N LYS A 28 13.95 -3.54 11.16
CA LYS A 28 13.94 -4.18 12.49
C LYS A 28 14.53 -5.59 12.41
N GLN A 29 15.22 -6.00 13.48
CA GLN A 29 15.85 -7.32 13.52
C GLN A 29 14.79 -8.43 13.45
N LEU A 30 14.91 -9.32 12.47
CA LEU A 30 13.90 -10.33 12.14
C LEU A 30 13.56 -11.27 13.30
N LYS A 31 14.53 -11.53 14.19
CA LYS A 31 14.37 -12.45 15.32
C LYS A 31 13.41 -11.93 16.41
N ASN A 32 13.43 -10.63 16.70
CA ASN A 32 12.79 -10.07 17.90
C ASN A 32 12.21 -8.66 17.73
N GLY A 33 12.26 -8.09 16.51
CA GLY A 33 11.79 -6.73 16.25
C GLY A 33 12.63 -5.62 16.87
N ALA A 34 13.83 -5.92 17.38
CA ALA A 34 14.74 -4.91 17.93
C ALA A 34 15.14 -3.90 16.86
N CYS A 35 15.48 -2.67 17.30
CA CYS A 35 15.95 -1.63 16.40
C CYS A 35 17.19 -2.07 15.60
N PRO A 36 17.32 -1.65 14.32
CA PRO A 36 18.42 -2.08 13.47
C PRO A 36 19.76 -1.50 13.91
N THR A 37 20.82 -2.26 13.63
CA THR A 37 22.19 -1.75 13.60
C THR A 37 22.67 -1.64 12.17
N VAL A 38 23.75 -0.89 11.93
CA VAL A 38 24.36 -0.81 10.60
C VAL A 38 24.76 -2.18 10.07
N ASP A 39 25.25 -3.06 10.95
CA ASP A 39 25.74 -4.39 10.56
C ASP A 39 24.57 -5.32 10.21
N THR A 40 23.45 -5.29 10.97
CA THR A 40 22.27 -6.07 10.62
C THR A 40 21.67 -5.63 9.27
N VAL A 41 21.65 -4.32 9.00
CA VAL A 41 21.19 -3.80 7.70
C VAL A 41 22.15 -4.20 6.57
N ARG A 42 23.47 -4.14 6.76
CA ARG A 42 24.44 -4.61 5.75
C ARG A 42 24.26 -6.08 5.40
N GLU A 43 24.02 -6.90 6.41
CA GLU A 43 23.75 -8.31 6.21
C GLU A 43 22.47 -8.51 5.37
N ASP A 44 21.39 -7.83 5.71
CA ASP A 44 20.12 -7.87 4.97
C ASP A 44 20.31 -7.42 3.52
N LEU A 45 20.94 -6.28 3.30
CA LEU A 45 21.22 -5.76 1.95
C LEU A 45 22.13 -6.70 1.16
N SER A 46 23.09 -7.36 1.81
CA SER A 46 23.93 -8.38 1.16
C SER A 46 23.11 -9.57 0.63
N VAL A 47 22.11 -10.01 1.40
CA VAL A 47 21.19 -11.07 0.96
C VAL A 47 20.29 -10.60 -0.17
N LEU A 48 19.70 -9.39 -0.03
CA LEU A 48 18.77 -8.80 -0.99
C LEU A 48 19.43 -8.39 -2.31
N SER A 49 20.75 -8.14 -2.32
CA SER A 49 21.51 -7.74 -3.53
C SER A 49 21.45 -8.77 -4.67
N LYS A 50 21.08 -10.00 -4.37
CA LYS A 50 20.84 -11.06 -5.38
C LYS A 50 19.56 -10.82 -6.20
N TYR A 51 18.67 -9.96 -5.72
CA TYR A 51 17.31 -9.80 -6.26
C TYR A 51 17.01 -8.36 -6.67
N THR A 52 17.53 -7.38 -5.97
CA THR A 52 17.30 -5.95 -6.21
C THR A 52 18.46 -5.11 -5.71
N ASN A 53 18.48 -3.85 -6.09
CA ASN A 53 19.33 -2.81 -5.47
C ASN A 53 18.50 -1.67 -4.87
N GLN A 54 17.20 -1.88 -4.63
CA GLN A 54 16.31 -0.87 -4.06
C GLN A 54 15.43 -1.43 -2.96
N VAL A 55 15.30 -0.67 -1.87
CA VAL A 55 14.37 -0.94 -0.79
C VAL A 55 13.53 0.30 -0.46
N ARG A 56 12.40 0.08 0.18
CA ARG A 56 11.54 1.10 0.77
C ARG A 56 11.43 0.85 2.27
N ILE A 57 11.64 1.90 3.08
CA ILE A 57 11.39 1.89 4.53
C ILE A 57 10.24 2.83 4.86
N TYR A 58 9.64 2.69 6.05
CA TYR A 58 8.36 3.33 6.41
C TYR A 58 8.50 4.59 7.26
N SER A 59 9.59 4.74 7.99
CA SER A 59 9.92 5.90 8.81
C SER A 59 11.43 6.06 8.88
N VAL A 60 11.92 7.27 8.88
CA VAL A 60 13.35 7.51 9.17
C VAL A 60 13.61 7.63 10.65
N LYS A 61 12.56 7.96 11.44
CA LYS A 61 12.68 8.25 12.89
C LYS A 61 12.38 7.05 13.78
N ASP A 62 11.39 6.21 13.43
CA ASP A 62 11.10 5.01 14.22
C ASP A 62 12.37 4.15 14.36
N CYS A 63 12.70 3.74 15.58
CA CYS A 63 13.95 3.05 15.87
C CYS A 63 15.23 3.76 15.34
N ASN A 64 15.16 5.04 15.00
CA ASN A 64 16.19 5.78 14.26
C ASN A 64 16.70 5.06 13.00
N GLN A 65 15.83 4.28 12.34
CA GLN A 65 16.20 3.33 11.30
C GLN A 65 16.77 3.97 10.02
N GLY A 66 16.49 5.25 9.78
CA GLY A 66 17.01 5.96 8.60
C GLY A 66 18.55 6.03 8.57
N GLU A 67 19.19 6.27 9.70
CA GLU A 67 20.65 6.37 9.75
C GLU A 67 21.36 5.03 9.49
N PRO A 68 21.05 3.90 10.18
CA PRO A 68 21.65 2.61 9.87
C PRO A 68 21.46 2.18 8.41
N VAL A 69 20.29 2.47 7.81
CA VAL A 69 20.02 2.13 6.41
C VAL A 69 20.92 2.93 5.47
N LEU A 70 20.98 4.26 5.60
CA LEU A 70 21.81 5.10 4.76
C LEU A 70 23.29 4.80 4.95
N ARG A 71 23.72 4.56 6.18
CA ARG A 71 25.11 4.22 6.49
C ARG A 71 25.52 2.86 5.93
N ALA A 72 24.61 1.89 5.92
CA ALA A 72 24.85 0.58 5.30
C ALA A 72 25.00 0.68 3.77
N MET A 73 24.41 1.71 3.16
CA MET A 73 24.45 1.95 1.72
C MET A 73 25.64 2.77 1.25
N GLU A 74 26.41 3.40 2.17
CA GLU A 74 27.61 4.15 1.80
C GLU A 74 28.56 3.30 0.96
N ASN A 75 29.11 3.90 -0.12
CA ASN A 75 30.00 3.24 -1.08
C ASN A 75 29.39 2.06 -1.88
N THR A 76 28.07 1.98 -1.93
CA THR A 76 27.32 1.00 -2.74
C THR A 76 26.46 1.71 -3.79
N ASP A 77 25.77 0.93 -4.65
CA ASP A 77 24.79 1.43 -5.63
C ASP A 77 23.34 1.26 -5.15
N TRP A 78 23.15 0.93 -3.89
CA TRP A 78 21.82 0.78 -3.29
C TRP A 78 21.02 2.09 -3.32
N LYS A 79 19.72 1.93 -3.56
CA LYS A 79 18.72 2.98 -3.53
C LYS A 79 17.72 2.72 -2.41
N VAL A 80 17.21 3.79 -1.82
CA VAL A 80 16.14 3.71 -0.82
C VAL A 80 15.04 4.73 -1.11
N GLN A 81 13.79 4.29 -0.95
CA GLN A 81 12.66 5.17 -0.75
C GLN A 81 12.48 5.38 0.75
N LEU A 82 12.72 6.60 1.22
CA LEU A 82 12.62 6.94 2.63
C LEU A 82 11.18 7.26 3.00
N GLY A 83 10.62 6.52 3.95
CA GLY A 83 9.32 6.81 4.53
C GLY A 83 9.38 7.87 5.61
N MET A 84 8.30 8.61 5.75
CA MET A 84 8.00 9.49 6.88
C MET A 84 6.65 9.05 7.44
N TRP A 85 6.64 8.59 8.70
CA TRP A 85 5.39 8.17 9.31
C TRP A 85 4.49 9.35 9.60
N VAL A 86 3.23 9.23 9.26
CA VAL A 86 2.20 10.21 9.55
C VAL A 86 1.05 9.51 10.26
N SER A 87 0.69 10.04 11.43
CA SER A 87 -0.46 9.61 12.23
C SER A 87 -1.39 10.81 12.51
N ASN A 88 -2.38 10.62 13.36
CA ASN A 88 -3.21 11.71 13.88
C ASN A 88 -2.47 12.63 14.87
N VAL A 89 -1.25 12.28 15.26
CA VAL A 89 -0.39 13.07 16.15
C VAL A 89 0.65 13.84 15.32
N GLU A 90 0.54 15.17 15.27
CA GLU A 90 1.37 16.01 14.41
C GLU A 90 2.87 15.89 14.70
N SER A 91 3.25 15.77 15.98
CA SER A 91 4.66 15.65 16.39
C SER A 91 5.34 14.39 15.83
N VAL A 92 4.60 13.36 15.43
CA VAL A 92 5.15 12.17 14.77
C VAL A 92 5.69 12.54 13.38
N TYR A 93 4.88 13.25 12.58
CA TYR A 93 5.33 13.78 11.28
C TYR A 93 6.52 14.74 11.43
N GLU A 94 6.45 15.66 12.41
CA GLU A 94 7.53 16.62 12.65
C GLU A 94 8.85 15.93 13.04
N ALA A 95 8.78 14.85 13.82
CA ALA A 95 9.96 14.08 14.20
C ALA A 95 10.61 13.41 12.99
N ASP A 96 9.83 12.76 12.12
CA ASP A 96 10.34 12.18 10.87
C ASP A 96 10.89 13.24 9.92
N ARG A 97 10.19 14.39 9.79
CA ARG A 97 10.64 15.50 8.95
C ARG A 97 11.98 16.08 9.41
N ASN A 98 12.11 16.31 10.71
CA ASN A 98 13.35 16.85 11.29
C ASN A 98 14.50 15.86 11.10
N GLU A 99 14.25 14.57 11.31
CA GLU A 99 15.24 13.52 11.09
C GLU A 99 15.63 13.40 9.61
N LEU A 100 14.66 13.46 8.68
CA LEU A 100 14.93 13.47 7.24
C LEU A 100 15.91 14.59 6.86
N ILE A 101 15.68 15.82 7.36
CA ILE A 101 16.54 16.97 7.07
C ILE A 101 17.93 16.80 7.73
N ARG A 102 17.99 16.26 8.96
CA ARG A 102 19.27 15.93 9.63
C ARG A 102 20.07 14.93 8.79
N LEU A 103 19.45 13.84 8.36
CA LEU A 103 20.08 12.81 7.54
C LEU A 103 20.54 13.35 6.18
N ALA A 104 19.78 14.25 5.58
CA ALA A 104 20.15 14.91 4.32
C ALA A 104 21.43 15.78 4.44
N GLY A 105 21.75 16.27 5.63
CA GLY A 105 23.00 16.97 5.93
C GLY A 105 24.20 16.04 6.16
N VAL A 106 23.98 14.75 6.32
CA VAL A 106 25.01 13.76 6.68
C VAL A 106 25.33 12.81 5.52
N PHE A 107 24.32 12.42 4.75
CA PHE A 107 24.42 11.39 3.70
C PHE A 107 24.20 11.95 2.29
N ASP A 108 24.78 11.30 1.29
CA ASP A 108 24.55 11.64 -0.13
C ASP A 108 23.15 11.18 -0.59
N PHE A 109 22.16 12.02 -0.32
CA PHE A 109 20.78 11.78 -0.74
C PHE A 109 20.65 11.68 -2.27
N LYS A 110 21.40 12.46 -3.03
CA LYS A 110 21.34 12.41 -4.50
C LYS A 110 21.78 11.05 -5.03
N LYS A 111 22.73 10.41 -4.35
CA LYS A 111 23.19 9.08 -4.70
C LYS A 111 22.22 7.99 -4.26
N HIS A 112 21.71 8.04 -3.04
CA HIS A 112 21.04 6.89 -2.43
C HIS A 112 19.51 7.02 -2.33
N VAL A 113 18.94 8.23 -2.26
CA VAL A 113 17.49 8.40 -2.07
C VAL A 113 16.79 8.54 -3.41
N SER A 114 15.97 7.54 -3.76
CA SER A 114 15.18 7.54 -5.01
C SER A 114 13.85 8.28 -4.86
N ALA A 115 13.29 8.35 -3.65
CA ALA A 115 12.09 9.12 -3.33
C ALA A 115 11.95 9.32 -1.82
N VAL A 116 11.10 10.27 -1.42
CA VAL A 116 10.59 10.43 -0.05
C VAL A 116 9.08 10.21 -0.08
N ILE A 117 8.59 9.37 0.83
CA ILE A 117 7.18 8.97 0.92
C ILE A 117 6.59 9.51 2.22
N VAL A 118 5.64 10.42 2.13
CA VAL A 118 5.01 11.12 3.26
C VAL A 118 3.70 10.45 3.61
N GLY A 119 3.70 9.68 4.69
CA GLY A 119 2.57 8.88 5.12
C GLY A 119 2.48 7.53 4.41
N ASN A 120 1.94 6.57 5.14
CA ASN A 120 1.62 5.22 4.66
C ASN A 120 0.19 4.91 5.05
N GLU A 121 -0.74 4.97 4.10
CA GLU A 121 -2.17 4.67 4.30
C GLU A 121 -2.85 5.51 5.40
N ALA A 122 -2.38 6.72 5.63
CA ALA A 122 -2.88 7.57 6.71
C ALA A 122 -4.34 8.03 6.48
N ILE A 123 -4.77 8.14 5.22
CA ILE A 123 -6.16 8.44 4.88
C ILE A 123 -7.02 7.18 5.05
N TYR A 124 -6.54 6.04 4.58
CA TYR A 124 -7.17 4.74 4.80
C TYR A 124 -7.39 4.44 6.29
N ARG A 125 -6.38 4.67 7.13
CA ARG A 125 -6.46 4.52 8.60
C ARG A 125 -7.35 5.57 9.28
N LYS A 126 -7.89 6.55 8.51
CA LYS A 126 -8.73 7.67 9.02
C LYS A 126 -8.00 8.57 10.02
N GLU A 127 -6.70 8.64 9.94
CA GLU A 127 -5.86 9.50 10.79
C GLU A 127 -5.64 10.87 10.16
N GLN A 128 -5.72 10.96 8.82
CA GLN A 128 -5.54 12.20 8.07
C GLN A 128 -6.56 12.29 6.93
N THR A 129 -6.74 13.49 6.40
CA THR A 129 -7.47 13.76 5.15
C THR A 129 -6.49 13.91 3.98
N SER A 130 -6.97 13.78 2.73
CA SER A 130 -6.17 14.06 1.54
C SER A 130 -5.54 15.45 1.57
N ALA A 131 -6.27 16.46 2.04
CA ALA A 131 -5.78 17.83 2.14
C ALA A 131 -4.62 17.95 3.15
N GLN A 132 -4.69 17.25 4.28
CA GLN A 132 -3.63 17.23 5.30
C GLN A 132 -2.38 16.52 4.80
N ILE A 133 -2.51 15.36 4.16
CA ILE A 133 -1.36 14.66 3.55
C ILE A 133 -0.76 15.50 2.42
N ALA A 134 -1.58 16.08 1.55
CA ALA A 134 -1.13 16.97 0.49
C ALA A 134 -0.34 18.19 1.03
N ALA A 135 -0.74 18.75 2.17
CA ALA A 135 -0.01 19.83 2.84
C ALA A 135 1.37 19.36 3.33
N LYS A 136 1.45 18.18 3.95
CA LYS A 136 2.70 17.58 4.46
C LYS A 136 3.67 17.21 3.30
N VAL A 137 3.14 16.72 2.18
CA VAL A 137 3.92 16.47 0.95
C VAL A 137 4.56 17.76 0.45
N ARG A 138 3.78 18.84 0.33
CA ARG A 138 4.29 20.16 -0.10
C ARG A 138 5.32 20.74 0.88
N ASP A 139 5.08 20.61 2.18
CA ASP A 139 6.03 21.07 3.21
C ASP A 139 7.35 20.30 3.13
N THR A 140 7.31 18.98 3.01
CA THR A 140 8.49 18.14 2.84
C THR A 140 9.25 18.51 1.56
N LYS A 141 8.54 18.70 0.44
CA LYS A 141 9.15 19.12 -0.84
C LYS A 141 9.83 20.48 -0.73
N ALA A 142 9.19 21.44 -0.07
CA ALA A 142 9.75 22.77 0.17
C ALA A 142 11.01 22.70 1.06
N ALA A 143 10.99 21.88 2.11
CA ALA A 143 12.13 21.68 3.00
C ALA A 143 13.34 21.08 2.26
N LEU A 144 13.14 20.04 1.43
CA LEU A 144 14.20 19.46 0.61
C LEU A 144 14.72 20.46 -0.44
N THR A 145 13.83 21.24 -1.06
CA THR A 145 14.22 22.29 -2.04
C THR A 145 15.11 23.34 -1.39
N LYS A 146 14.79 23.77 -0.18
CA LYS A 146 15.57 24.79 0.58
C LYS A 146 17.01 24.37 0.81
N ILE A 147 17.28 23.07 0.88
CA ILE A 147 18.64 22.51 1.08
C ILE A 147 19.26 21.97 -0.22
N GLY A 148 18.72 22.34 -1.39
CA GLY A 148 19.26 21.93 -2.69
C GLY A 148 18.96 20.50 -3.14
N LEU A 149 17.96 19.86 -2.52
CA LEU A 149 17.51 18.50 -2.82
C LEU A 149 16.12 18.44 -3.47
N GLY A 150 15.66 19.55 -4.05
CA GLY A 150 14.35 19.65 -4.69
C GLY A 150 14.14 18.71 -5.89
N SER A 151 15.20 18.10 -6.45
CA SER A 151 15.09 17.09 -7.51
C SER A 151 14.66 15.72 -7.00
N ILE A 152 14.75 15.44 -5.70
CA ILE A 152 14.27 14.17 -5.13
C ILE A 152 12.74 14.17 -5.17
N PRO A 153 12.12 13.13 -5.75
CA PRO A 153 10.67 13.01 -5.79
C PRO A 153 10.08 12.88 -4.39
N VAL A 154 8.98 13.58 -4.14
CA VAL A 154 8.19 13.47 -2.91
C VAL A 154 6.79 13.01 -3.26
N THR A 155 6.33 11.96 -2.61
CA THR A 155 5.01 11.37 -2.82
C THR A 155 4.36 11.00 -1.49
N ALA A 156 3.14 10.49 -1.55
CA ALA A 156 2.46 9.81 -0.45
C ALA A 156 2.08 8.40 -0.90
N SER A 157 1.85 7.50 0.05
CA SER A 157 1.37 6.14 -0.24
C SER A 157 0.00 5.92 0.35
N GLU A 158 -0.95 5.52 -0.50
CA GLU A 158 -2.31 5.20 -0.08
C GLU A 158 -2.85 3.99 -0.85
N THR A 159 -3.81 3.31 -0.28
CA THR A 159 -4.56 2.28 -1.00
C THR A 159 -5.36 2.92 -2.14
N TRP A 160 -5.58 2.17 -3.21
CA TRP A 160 -6.14 2.67 -4.46
C TRP A 160 -7.45 3.46 -4.32
N PRO A 161 -8.41 3.15 -3.39
CA PRO A 161 -9.67 3.90 -3.27
C PRO A 161 -9.52 5.27 -2.62
N TYR A 162 -8.37 5.55 -1.99
CA TYR A 162 -8.17 6.77 -1.21
C TYR A 162 -7.35 7.84 -1.93
N TYR A 163 -6.94 7.58 -3.16
CA TYR A 163 -6.42 8.64 -4.02
C TYR A 163 -7.55 9.50 -4.57
N ASP A 164 -7.38 10.80 -4.46
CA ASP A 164 -8.28 11.82 -5.02
C ASP A 164 -7.48 12.88 -5.80
N PRO A 165 -8.14 13.79 -6.54
CA PRO A 165 -7.47 14.86 -7.26
C PRO A 165 -6.61 15.77 -6.38
N THR A 166 -6.96 15.96 -5.10
CA THR A 166 -6.22 16.80 -4.14
C THR A 166 -4.84 16.19 -3.86
N LEU A 167 -4.82 14.88 -3.58
CA LEU A 167 -3.58 14.15 -3.32
C LEU A 167 -2.74 14.02 -4.59
N VAL A 168 -3.36 13.66 -5.71
CA VAL A 168 -2.69 13.58 -7.02
C VAL A 168 -2.00 14.90 -7.38
N ALA A 169 -2.64 16.04 -7.13
CA ALA A 169 -2.05 17.35 -7.43
C ALA A 169 -0.76 17.64 -6.62
N ALA A 170 -0.67 17.12 -5.40
CA ALA A 170 0.41 17.41 -4.46
C ALA A 170 1.67 16.57 -4.64
N VAL A 171 1.55 15.34 -5.16
CA VAL A 171 2.65 14.37 -5.27
C VAL A 171 3.42 14.51 -6.57
N ASP A 172 4.70 14.17 -6.58
CA ASP A 172 5.50 14.15 -7.81
C ASP A 172 5.13 12.95 -8.71
N TYR A 173 4.72 11.83 -8.12
CA TYR A 173 4.14 10.67 -8.79
C TYR A 173 3.13 9.99 -7.85
N VAL A 174 2.21 9.21 -8.40
CA VAL A 174 1.22 8.48 -7.61
C VAL A 174 1.82 7.14 -7.17
N ASN A 175 1.83 6.89 -5.86
CA ASN A 175 2.38 5.68 -5.25
C ASN A 175 1.26 4.89 -4.57
N VAL A 176 0.67 3.96 -5.29
CA VAL A 176 -0.57 3.27 -4.91
C VAL A 176 -0.31 1.90 -4.31
N HIS A 177 -1.06 1.54 -3.27
CA HIS A 177 -1.10 0.19 -2.73
C HIS A 177 -2.34 -0.55 -3.27
N ALA A 178 -2.16 -1.80 -3.68
CA ALA A 178 -3.24 -2.65 -4.15
C ALA A 178 -2.94 -4.12 -3.83
N PHE A 179 -3.79 -4.72 -3.00
CA PHE A 179 -3.66 -6.09 -2.55
C PHE A 179 -4.93 -6.88 -2.85
N PRO A 180 -4.98 -7.65 -3.94
CA PRO A 180 -6.14 -8.48 -4.26
C PRO A 180 -6.48 -9.50 -3.16
N PHE A 181 -5.50 -9.90 -2.34
CA PHE A 181 -5.73 -10.75 -1.18
C PHE A 181 -6.72 -10.11 -0.21
N TRP A 182 -6.54 -8.84 0.15
CA TRP A 182 -7.41 -8.10 1.07
C TRP A 182 -8.77 -7.71 0.46
N GLU A 183 -8.97 -8.00 -0.83
CA GLU A 183 -10.25 -7.87 -1.51
C GLU A 183 -10.96 -9.23 -1.65
N GLY A 184 -10.45 -10.28 -1.01
CA GLY A 184 -11.02 -11.62 -1.09
C GLY A 184 -10.98 -12.23 -2.48
N THR A 185 -10.11 -11.73 -3.38
CA THR A 185 -10.03 -12.18 -4.77
C THR A 185 -9.35 -13.55 -4.83
N PRO A 186 -9.96 -14.56 -5.47
CA PRO A 186 -9.27 -15.83 -5.68
C PRO A 186 -8.04 -15.62 -6.55
N ILE A 187 -7.03 -16.47 -6.37
CA ILE A 187 -5.72 -16.31 -7.02
C ILE A 187 -5.82 -16.22 -8.56
N GLU A 188 -6.81 -16.89 -9.17
CA GLU A 188 -7.06 -16.88 -10.61
C GLU A 188 -7.40 -15.50 -11.16
N GLY A 189 -8.02 -14.65 -10.34
CA GLY A 189 -8.42 -13.28 -10.70
C GLY A 189 -7.50 -12.20 -10.14
N ALA A 190 -6.51 -12.56 -9.32
CA ALA A 190 -5.72 -11.59 -8.57
C ALA A 190 -4.91 -10.63 -9.45
N GLN A 191 -4.30 -11.14 -10.54
CA GLN A 191 -3.59 -10.30 -11.50
C GLN A 191 -4.53 -9.28 -12.16
N ASP A 192 -5.69 -9.73 -12.64
CA ASP A 192 -6.61 -8.83 -13.33
C ASP A 192 -7.17 -7.77 -12.37
N LYS A 193 -7.45 -8.16 -11.14
CA LYS A 193 -7.94 -7.25 -10.10
C LYS A 193 -6.93 -6.12 -9.81
N VAL A 194 -5.67 -6.44 -9.58
CA VAL A 194 -4.65 -5.40 -9.30
C VAL A 194 -4.44 -4.47 -10.49
N PHE A 195 -4.47 -5.00 -11.73
CA PHE A 195 -4.31 -4.17 -12.92
C PHE A 195 -5.55 -3.32 -13.23
N GLU A 196 -6.76 -3.78 -12.88
CA GLU A 196 -7.98 -2.96 -12.91
C GLU A 196 -7.78 -1.69 -12.05
N HIS A 197 -7.27 -1.83 -10.84
CA HIS A 197 -6.99 -0.70 -9.95
C HIS A 197 -5.88 0.20 -10.48
N ILE A 198 -4.80 -0.37 -10.99
CA ILE A 198 -3.71 0.40 -11.60
C ILE A 198 -4.25 1.26 -12.74
N TYR A 199 -5.09 0.71 -13.64
CA TYR A 199 -5.66 1.48 -14.74
C TYR A 199 -6.62 2.58 -14.27
N ALA A 200 -7.43 2.31 -13.24
CA ALA A 200 -8.28 3.33 -12.64
C ALA A 200 -7.45 4.49 -12.08
N ILE A 201 -6.36 4.17 -11.38
CA ILE A 201 -5.44 5.17 -10.83
C ILE A 201 -4.66 5.89 -11.93
N GLN A 202 -4.22 5.24 -13.00
CA GLN A 202 -3.59 5.89 -14.15
C GLN A 202 -4.53 6.92 -14.80
N LYS A 203 -5.82 6.57 -14.92
CA LYS A 203 -6.83 7.51 -15.43
C LYS A 203 -6.98 8.73 -14.51
N LEU A 204 -6.97 8.54 -13.20
CA LEU A 204 -7.03 9.63 -12.21
C LEU A 204 -5.74 10.46 -12.22
N ALA A 205 -4.60 9.82 -12.33
CA ALA A 205 -3.27 10.46 -12.32
C ALA A 205 -2.99 11.32 -13.56
N GLY A 206 -3.68 11.05 -14.67
CA GLY A 206 -3.47 11.75 -15.94
C GLY A 206 -2.08 11.51 -16.51
N SER A 207 -1.25 12.54 -16.58
CA SER A 207 0.13 12.44 -17.10
C SER A 207 1.16 12.05 -16.03
N LYS A 208 0.78 11.99 -14.76
CA LYS A 208 1.70 11.61 -13.68
C LYS A 208 1.98 10.11 -13.74
N LYS A 209 3.23 9.75 -13.45
CA LYS A 209 3.64 8.36 -13.31
C LYS A 209 2.87 7.71 -12.16
N VAL A 210 2.47 6.46 -12.36
CA VAL A 210 1.92 5.59 -11.31
C VAL A 210 2.93 4.50 -10.99
N VAL A 211 3.20 4.31 -9.73
CA VAL A 211 4.04 3.27 -9.16
C VAL A 211 3.18 2.43 -8.22
N VAL A 212 3.31 1.14 -8.24
CA VAL A 212 2.69 0.27 -7.24
C VAL A 212 3.61 0.25 -6.03
N GLY A 213 3.24 1.01 -4.98
CA GLY A 213 4.04 1.18 -3.77
C GLY A 213 4.08 -0.05 -2.88
N GLU A 214 3.01 -0.84 -2.92
CA GLU A 214 2.93 -2.16 -2.28
C GLU A 214 1.94 -3.06 -3.00
N THR A 215 2.35 -4.29 -3.19
CA THR A 215 1.51 -5.43 -3.56
C THR A 215 2.22 -6.72 -3.18
N GLY A 216 1.46 -7.78 -2.91
CA GLY A 216 1.99 -9.07 -2.51
C GLY A 216 0.88 -10.08 -2.28
N TRP A 217 1.27 -11.29 -1.85
CA TRP A 217 0.38 -12.38 -1.47
C TRP A 217 1.03 -13.18 -0.35
N PRO A 218 0.33 -13.52 0.76
CA PRO A 218 0.94 -14.26 1.86
C PRO A 218 1.06 -15.76 1.54
N ASP A 219 2.10 -16.41 2.06
CA ASP A 219 2.32 -17.84 1.86
C ASP A 219 1.62 -18.74 2.89
N ALA A 220 1.19 -18.17 4.01
CA ALA A 220 0.52 -18.90 5.09
C ALA A 220 -0.43 -18.01 5.87
N GLY A 221 -1.20 -18.62 6.79
CA GLY A 221 -2.24 -17.98 7.58
C GLY A 221 -3.64 -18.40 7.14
N GLY A 222 -4.63 -17.62 7.53
CA GLY A 222 -6.04 -17.90 7.21
C GLY A 222 -6.48 -17.29 5.89
N ASN A 223 -7.52 -17.88 5.31
CA ASN A 223 -8.17 -17.33 4.13
C ASN A 223 -8.82 -15.98 4.44
N TYR A 224 -8.79 -15.08 3.47
CA TYR A 224 -9.60 -13.89 3.47
C TYR A 224 -10.65 -14.00 2.36
N GLU A 225 -11.91 -14.30 2.73
CA GLU A 225 -12.98 -14.66 1.78
C GLU A 225 -12.52 -15.77 0.81
N ALA A 226 -12.44 -15.51 -0.51
CA ALA A 226 -11.97 -16.46 -1.51
C ALA A 226 -10.44 -16.43 -1.74
N ALA A 227 -9.74 -15.48 -1.13
CA ALA A 227 -8.28 -15.44 -1.20
C ALA A 227 -7.66 -16.45 -0.22
N VAL A 228 -6.85 -17.36 -0.75
CA VAL A 228 -6.22 -18.45 -0.01
C VAL A 228 -4.72 -18.20 0.07
N PRO A 229 -4.13 -17.98 1.27
CA PRO A 229 -2.69 -17.87 1.44
C PRO A 229 -2.05 -19.25 1.25
N SER A 230 -1.03 -19.30 0.43
CA SER A 230 -0.17 -20.50 0.27
C SER A 230 1.09 -20.14 -0.51
N LEU A 231 2.15 -20.91 -0.29
CA LEU A 231 3.40 -20.73 -1.04
C LEU A 231 3.19 -20.82 -2.57
N ALA A 232 2.31 -21.69 -3.03
CA ALA A 232 1.99 -21.84 -4.45
C ALA A 232 1.27 -20.59 -5.00
N ASN A 233 0.34 -20.03 -4.23
CA ASN A 233 -0.40 -18.83 -4.63
C ASN A 233 0.48 -17.57 -4.56
N GLU A 234 1.37 -17.47 -3.55
CA GLU A 234 2.36 -16.40 -3.48
C GLU A 234 3.26 -16.42 -4.72
N GLN A 235 3.82 -17.60 -5.09
CA GLN A 235 4.66 -17.73 -6.27
C GLN A 235 3.92 -17.44 -7.57
N ARG A 236 2.66 -17.87 -7.68
CA ARG A 236 1.82 -17.60 -8.84
C ARG A 236 1.54 -16.10 -8.99
N TYR A 237 1.09 -15.44 -7.91
CA TYR A 237 0.82 -14.00 -7.93
C TYR A 237 2.08 -13.19 -8.24
N LEU A 238 3.20 -13.55 -7.61
CA LEU A 238 4.50 -12.94 -7.86
C LEU A 238 4.86 -12.99 -9.35
N LYS A 239 4.80 -14.17 -9.97
CA LYS A 239 5.09 -14.34 -11.40
C LYS A 239 4.12 -13.52 -12.26
N GLU A 240 2.81 -13.70 -12.05
CA GLU A 240 1.78 -13.09 -12.88
C GLU A 240 1.81 -11.55 -12.78
N PHE A 241 1.96 -11.01 -11.57
CA PHE A 241 2.06 -9.57 -11.37
C PHE A 241 3.34 -8.98 -11.98
N ILE A 242 4.50 -9.53 -11.64
CA ILE A 242 5.79 -8.96 -12.06
C ILE A 242 5.95 -9.04 -13.58
N CYS A 243 5.59 -10.17 -14.18
CA CYS A 243 5.70 -10.32 -15.63
C CYS A 243 4.83 -9.31 -16.38
N ARG A 244 3.59 -9.06 -15.90
CA ARG A 244 2.72 -8.05 -16.49
C ARG A 244 3.23 -6.62 -16.23
N ALA A 245 3.67 -6.33 -15.00
CA ALA A 245 4.24 -5.03 -14.68
C ALA A 245 5.45 -4.68 -15.56
N ASN A 246 6.32 -5.66 -15.80
CA ASN A 246 7.47 -5.50 -16.71
C ASN A 246 7.05 -5.24 -18.17
N LEU A 247 6.04 -5.96 -18.68
CA LEU A 247 5.50 -5.75 -20.03
C LEU A 247 4.88 -4.35 -20.18
N GLU A 248 4.15 -3.89 -19.16
CA GLU A 248 3.45 -2.61 -19.16
C GLU A 248 4.31 -1.45 -18.64
N LYS A 249 5.57 -1.73 -18.25
CA LYS A 249 6.53 -0.76 -17.69
C LYS A 249 5.99 -0.03 -16.45
N ILE A 250 5.33 -0.79 -15.57
CA ILE A 250 4.85 -0.33 -14.28
C ILE A 250 5.94 -0.59 -13.25
N ASP A 251 6.46 0.47 -12.62
CA ASP A 251 7.37 0.30 -11.50
C ASP A 251 6.61 -0.12 -10.25
N TYR A 252 7.27 -0.92 -9.41
CA TYR A 252 6.64 -1.45 -8.20
C TYR A 252 7.67 -1.68 -7.07
N ILE A 253 7.15 -1.75 -5.86
CA ILE A 253 7.82 -2.24 -4.66
C ILE A 253 7.03 -3.46 -4.18
N TRP A 254 7.70 -4.63 -4.14
CA TRP A 254 7.06 -5.86 -3.66
C TRP A 254 6.96 -5.88 -2.13
N PHE A 255 5.83 -6.26 -1.61
CA PHE A 255 5.60 -6.44 -0.18
C PHE A 255 5.60 -7.94 0.16
N SER A 256 6.64 -8.46 0.85
CA SER A 256 7.78 -7.78 1.40
C SER A 256 9.09 -8.54 1.16
N ALA A 257 10.22 -8.00 1.63
CA ALA A 257 11.53 -8.66 1.52
C ALA A 257 11.60 -9.94 2.34
N PHE A 258 11.22 -9.88 3.61
CA PHE A 258 11.33 -10.96 4.58
C PHE A 258 10.01 -11.22 5.29
N ASP A 259 9.82 -12.47 5.74
CA ASP A 259 8.84 -12.77 6.76
C ASP A 259 9.21 -12.09 8.08
N GLU A 260 8.24 -11.47 8.72
CA GLU A 260 8.45 -10.63 9.90
C GLU A 260 7.81 -11.25 11.14
N ALA A 261 8.39 -12.38 11.60
CA ALA A 261 7.88 -13.16 12.74
C ALA A 261 7.78 -12.37 14.07
N TRP A 262 8.39 -11.18 14.13
CA TRP A 262 8.29 -10.29 15.29
C TRP A 262 6.99 -9.49 15.34
N LYS A 263 6.25 -9.40 14.24
CA LYS A 263 4.93 -8.77 14.22
C LYS A 263 3.97 -9.49 15.17
N PRO A 264 3.09 -8.77 15.85
CA PRO A 264 2.08 -9.39 16.70
C PRO A 264 1.18 -10.32 15.89
N VAL A 265 1.01 -11.54 16.37
CA VAL A 265 0.04 -12.49 15.82
C VAL A 265 -1.19 -12.45 16.73
N THR A 266 -2.31 -11.98 16.19
CA THR A 266 -3.55 -11.84 16.95
C THR A 266 -4.34 -13.15 17.04
N ASN A 267 -4.18 -14.02 16.03
CA ASN A 267 -4.78 -15.36 15.96
C ASN A 267 -4.06 -16.23 14.92
N ALA A 268 -4.38 -17.53 14.88
CA ALA A 268 -3.76 -18.48 13.95
C ALA A 268 -4.05 -18.21 12.46
N SER A 269 -4.99 -17.32 12.15
CA SER A 269 -5.31 -16.91 10.79
C SER A 269 -4.56 -15.64 10.35
N ASP A 270 -3.70 -15.10 11.20
CA ASP A 270 -2.95 -13.89 10.90
C ASP A 270 -1.93 -14.16 9.80
N VAL A 271 -2.01 -13.38 8.73
CA VAL A 271 -1.10 -13.48 7.56
C VAL A 271 0.04 -12.48 7.62
N GLU A 272 0.04 -11.56 8.60
CA GLU A 272 0.96 -10.40 8.63
C GLU A 272 2.43 -10.77 8.77
N THR A 273 2.72 -11.97 9.24
CA THR A 273 4.08 -12.48 9.38
C THR A 273 4.58 -13.26 8.15
N HIS A 274 3.76 -13.37 7.07
CA HIS A 274 3.95 -14.33 5.97
C HIS A 274 4.01 -13.69 4.56
N TRP A 275 4.44 -12.45 4.44
CA TRP A 275 4.48 -11.73 3.16
C TRP A 275 5.84 -11.69 2.47
N GLY A 276 6.88 -12.17 3.13
CA GLY A 276 8.25 -12.09 2.61
C GLY A 276 8.51 -13.08 1.49
N VAL A 277 9.23 -12.68 0.44
CA VAL A 277 9.80 -13.64 -0.53
C VAL A 277 10.96 -14.44 0.06
N LEU A 278 11.51 -13.95 1.17
CA LEU A 278 12.50 -14.63 1.99
C LEU A 278 11.91 -14.88 3.38
N LYS A 279 12.28 -16.03 3.95
CA LYS A 279 11.90 -16.36 5.33
C LYS A 279 12.60 -15.47 6.34
N GLY A 280 12.15 -15.50 7.59
CA GLY A 280 12.78 -14.78 8.71
C GLY A 280 14.23 -15.20 9.01
N ASP A 281 14.69 -16.35 8.51
CA ASP A 281 16.09 -16.79 8.54
C ASP A 281 16.90 -16.34 7.31
N LYS A 282 16.32 -15.47 6.47
CA LYS A 282 16.88 -14.92 5.23
C LYS A 282 17.06 -15.95 4.09
N THR A 283 16.53 -17.16 4.24
CA THR A 283 16.52 -18.15 3.16
C THR A 283 15.37 -17.89 2.17
N PRO A 284 15.58 -18.10 0.86
CA PRO A 284 14.54 -17.89 -0.12
C PRO A 284 13.41 -18.93 0.03
N LYS A 285 12.17 -18.50 -0.16
CA LYS A 285 11.00 -19.40 -0.25
C LYS A 285 10.94 -20.15 -1.58
N PHE A 286 11.48 -19.56 -2.64
CA PHE A 286 11.44 -20.08 -4.01
C PHE A 286 12.83 -20.38 -4.54
N SER A 287 12.90 -21.32 -5.50
CA SER A 287 14.14 -21.57 -6.25
C SER A 287 14.50 -20.36 -7.12
N SER A 288 15.80 -20.19 -7.42
CA SER A 288 16.28 -19.12 -8.31
C SER A 288 16.25 -19.58 -9.78
N PRO A 289 15.73 -18.75 -10.72
CA PRO A 289 15.06 -17.47 -10.48
C PRO A 289 13.71 -17.68 -9.79
N MET A 290 13.28 -16.72 -8.96
CA MET A 290 12.01 -16.83 -8.21
C MET A 290 10.79 -16.85 -9.14
N TYR A 291 10.92 -16.30 -10.35
CA TYR A 291 9.92 -16.33 -11.41
C TYR A 291 10.59 -16.32 -12.80
N ASP A 292 9.86 -16.76 -13.80
CA ASP A 292 10.26 -16.72 -15.21
C ASP A 292 9.09 -16.17 -16.06
N CYS A 293 9.37 -15.13 -16.83
CA CYS A 293 8.40 -14.48 -17.71
C CYS A 293 8.46 -14.94 -19.16
N LYS A 294 9.31 -15.89 -19.51
CA LYS A 294 9.59 -16.29 -20.91
C LYS A 294 8.34 -16.61 -21.71
N ASP A 295 7.43 -17.38 -21.12
CA ASP A 295 6.19 -17.81 -21.77
C ASP A 295 4.94 -17.14 -21.15
N PHE A 296 5.14 -16.02 -20.47
CA PHE A 296 4.04 -15.31 -19.83
C PHE A 296 3.21 -14.57 -20.87
N VAL A 297 1.92 -14.88 -20.90
CA VAL A 297 0.91 -14.15 -21.67
C VAL A 297 -0.07 -13.54 -20.66
N PRO A 298 -0.20 -12.21 -20.58
CA PRO A 298 -1.15 -11.59 -19.68
C PRO A 298 -2.57 -11.98 -20.10
N ASN A 299 -3.46 -12.15 -19.12
CA ASN A 299 -4.88 -12.19 -19.41
C ASN A 299 -5.24 -10.93 -20.20
N THR A 300 -5.99 -11.09 -21.29
CA THR A 300 -6.28 -9.96 -22.18
C THR A 300 -6.98 -8.87 -21.39
N LYS A 301 -6.50 -7.62 -21.55
CA LYS A 301 -7.17 -6.42 -21.06
C LYS A 301 -8.67 -6.54 -21.41
N PRO A 302 -9.61 -6.26 -20.47
CA PRO A 302 -11.01 -6.19 -20.83
C PRO A 302 -11.16 -5.23 -22.00
N SER A 303 -11.45 -5.77 -23.18
CA SER A 303 -11.78 -4.97 -24.34
C SER A 303 -12.96 -4.09 -23.91
N SER A 304 -12.78 -2.77 -23.94
CA SER A 304 -13.93 -1.85 -23.85
C SER A 304 -14.90 -2.33 -24.92
N SER A 305 -15.95 -3.02 -24.51
CA SER A 305 -16.98 -3.52 -25.39
C SER A 305 -17.52 -2.34 -26.19
N SER A 306 -17.08 -2.25 -27.44
CA SER A 306 -17.80 -1.50 -28.45
C SER A 306 -19.22 -2.05 -28.41
N SER A 307 -20.17 -1.20 -28.05
CA SER A 307 -21.59 -1.46 -28.15
C SER A 307 -21.89 -2.00 -29.55
N ALA A 308 -22.01 -3.31 -29.65
CA ALA A 308 -22.57 -3.93 -30.83
C ALA A 308 -24.05 -3.55 -30.86
N SER A 309 -24.39 -2.59 -31.72
CA SER A 309 -25.74 -2.31 -32.14
C SER A 309 -26.27 -3.56 -32.83
N SER A 310 -27.05 -4.36 -32.12
CA SER A 310 -27.84 -5.40 -32.70
C SER A 310 -28.96 -4.73 -33.49
N SER A 311 -28.80 -4.66 -34.80
CA SER A 311 -29.87 -4.39 -35.74
C SER A 311 -30.88 -5.55 -35.69
N ALA A 312 -31.94 -5.36 -34.93
CA ALA A 312 -33.09 -6.26 -34.97
C ALA A 312 -33.87 -5.96 -36.25
N SER A 313 -33.84 -6.91 -37.19
CA SER A 313 -34.72 -6.95 -38.34
C SER A 313 -36.18 -7.17 -37.88
N SER A 314 -37.01 -6.17 -38.15
CA SER A 314 -38.46 -6.24 -37.97
C SER A 314 -39.10 -7.16 -38.99
N SER A 315 -39.79 -8.21 -38.55
CA SER A 315 -40.85 -8.87 -39.33
C SER A 315 -42.21 -8.55 -38.73
N SER A 316 -42.99 -7.89 -39.51
CA SER A 316 -44.36 -7.50 -39.25
C SER A 316 -45.34 -8.70 -39.22
N SER A 317 -46.23 -8.75 -38.23
CA SER A 317 -47.57 -9.30 -38.43
C SER A 317 -48.59 -8.50 -37.61
N LYS A 318 -49.58 -7.98 -38.34
CA LYS A 318 -50.79 -7.27 -37.90
C LYS A 318 -51.79 -8.21 -37.24
N THR A 319 -52.42 -7.71 -36.18
CA THR A 319 -53.91 -7.83 -35.87
C THR A 319 -54.04 -7.14 -34.49
N GLY A 320 -54.80 -6.17 -34.19
CA GLY A 320 -56.16 -5.74 -34.50
C GLY A 320 -56.98 -5.74 -33.19
N SER A 321 -57.50 -4.55 -32.79
CA SER A 321 -58.65 -4.22 -31.93
C SER A 321 -58.35 -3.67 -30.53
N LYS A 322 -58.49 -2.37 -30.34
CA LYS A 322 -59.64 -1.45 -30.15
C LYS A 322 -60.14 -1.32 -28.70
N ALA A 323 -60.14 -0.07 -28.26
CA ALA A 323 -61.00 0.65 -27.31
C ALA A 323 -60.56 0.73 -25.84
N SER A 324 -60.25 1.89 -25.40
CA SER A 324 -61.05 3.05 -24.92
C SER A 324 -61.19 3.04 -23.39
N SER A 325 -60.70 4.00 -22.68
CA SER A 325 -61.31 5.25 -22.22
C SER A 325 -60.62 5.78 -20.96
N THR A 326 -60.26 7.02 -21.00
CA THR A 326 -59.96 7.98 -19.91
C THR A 326 -61.31 8.42 -19.26
N PRO A 327 -61.42 9.30 -18.25
CA PRO A 327 -60.44 10.00 -17.39
C PRO A 327 -60.93 10.29 -15.95
N SER A 328 -60.19 11.22 -15.28
CA SER A 328 -60.60 12.10 -14.14
C SER A 328 -60.29 11.57 -12.73
N GLY A 329 -59.72 12.27 -11.79
CA GLY A 329 -59.45 13.66 -11.54
C GLY A 329 -59.73 13.96 -10.07
N HIS A 330 -59.10 15.01 -9.59
CA HIS A 330 -59.28 15.74 -8.30
C HIS A 330 -58.39 15.35 -7.12
N SER A 331 -57.45 16.19 -6.69
CA SER A 331 -57.46 17.53 -6.11
C SER A 331 -57.95 17.66 -4.66
N SER A 332 -57.14 18.31 -3.91
CA SER A 332 -57.28 19.25 -2.79
C SER A 332 -56.66 18.78 -1.48
N THR A 333 -55.59 19.49 -1.04
CA THR A 333 -55.52 20.63 -0.13
C THR A 333 -56.11 20.35 1.26
N ASP A 334 -55.34 20.51 2.35
CA ASP A 334 -55.26 21.69 3.21
C ASP A 334 -54.38 21.47 4.43
N LYS A 335 -53.55 22.40 4.71
CA LYS A 335 -53.15 23.22 5.82
C LYS A 335 -53.62 22.85 7.24
N SER A 336 -52.74 22.92 8.24
CA SER A 336 -52.54 24.04 9.15
C SER A 336 -51.84 23.61 10.45
N ASP A 337 -50.81 24.31 10.80
CA ASP A 337 -50.52 25.19 11.93
C ASP A 337 -50.82 24.67 13.37
N ASN A 338 -49.85 24.69 14.25
CA ASN A 338 -49.63 25.68 15.33
C ASN A 338 -48.89 25.07 16.53
N LYS A 339 -47.75 25.64 16.89
CA LYS A 339 -47.41 26.57 17.98
C LYS A 339 -47.15 25.98 19.37
N SER A 340 -45.91 26.19 19.78
CA SER A 340 -45.31 26.77 21.00
C SER A 340 -45.69 26.24 22.37
N SER A 341 -44.72 26.06 23.20
CA SER A 341 -44.21 26.99 24.21
C SER A 341 -43.29 26.30 25.23
N ASP A 342 -42.16 26.89 25.42
CA ASP A 342 -41.44 27.35 26.59
C ASP A 342 -41.78 26.70 27.96
N THR A 343 -40.72 26.33 28.69
CA THR A 343 -40.25 27.10 29.86
C THR A 343 -39.08 26.44 30.57
N ASP A 344 -38.14 27.28 30.89
CA ASP A 344 -37.05 27.34 31.84
C ASP A 344 -37.13 26.53 33.13
N ASN A 345 -35.97 26.12 33.65
CA ASN A 345 -35.27 26.60 34.85
C ASN A 345 -34.24 25.58 35.33
N ASP A 346 -33.02 25.88 35.38
CA ASP A 346 -32.14 26.57 36.33
C ASP A 346 -31.73 25.75 37.58
N SER A 347 -30.49 25.91 37.89
CA SER A 347 -29.73 25.87 39.14
C SER A 347 -28.94 24.61 39.54
N ASP A 348 -27.65 24.76 39.41
CA ASP A 348 -26.62 24.95 40.45
C ASP A 348 -26.21 23.84 41.39
N LYS A 349 -24.90 23.71 41.42
CA LYS A 349 -23.92 23.54 42.51
C LYS A 349 -23.10 22.27 42.58
N SER A 350 -21.85 22.50 42.23
CA SER A 350 -20.59 22.27 43.00
C SER A 350 -20.49 21.11 43.96
N SER A 351 -19.48 20.31 43.85
CA SER A 351 -18.29 20.22 44.70
C SER A 351 -17.61 18.86 44.65
N ASP A 352 -16.37 18.88 44.36
CA ASP A 352 -15.21 18.31 45.06
C ASP A 352 -15.06 16.82 45.35
N SER A 353 -13.86 16.37 44.98
CA SER A 353 -12.90 15.48 45.70
C SER A 353 -12.86 13.99 45.42
N GLN A 354 -11.65 13.68 44.92
CA GLN A 354 -10.76 12.55 45.35
C GLN A 354 -11.04 11.10 44.96
N ASP A 355 -10.12 10.66 44.11
CA ASP A 355 -9.21 9.52 44.28
C ASP A 355 -9.81 8.16 44.69
N LYS A 356 -9.69 7.19 43.80
CA LYS A 356 -9.05 5.87 44.04
C LYS A 356 -9.14 4.97 42.80
N SER A 357 -8.01 4.38 42.50
CA SER A 357 -7.78 3.18 41.71
C SER A 357 -8.83 2.10 41.88
N ASP A 358 -9.28 1.51 40.76
CA ASP A 358 -9.46 0.05 40.71
C ASP A 358 -9.49 -0.50 39.28
N THR A 359 -8.71 -1.53 39.10
CA THR A 359 -8.64 -2.43 37.96
C THR A 359 -9.94 -3.20 37.80
N SER A 360 -10.51 -3.19 36.58
CA SER A 360 -11.47 -4.24 36.20
C SER A 360 -11.49 -4.48 34.70
N LYS A 361 -11.12 -5.70 34.35
CA LYS A 361 -11.27 -6.34 33.05
C LYS A 361 -12.74 -6.35 32.64
N ASN A 362 -13.03 -5.95 31.40
CA ASN A 362 -14.28 -6.39 30.76
C ASN A 362 -14.01 -6.68 29.27
N SER A 363 -13.97 -7.97 29.02
CA SER A 363 -14.19 -8.59 27.73
C SER A 363 -15.64 -8.40 27.30
N ALA A 364 -15.88 -7.73 26.19
CA ALA A 364 -17.17 -7.69 25.52
C ALA A 364 -17.08 -8.41 24.19
N ALA A 365 -17.73 -9.57 24.14
CA ALA A 365 -17.98 -10.33 22.92
C ALA A 365 -18.93 -9.55 22.00
N TRP A 366 -18.59 -9.50 20.72
CA TRP A 366 -19.45 -8.98 19.66
C TRP A 366 -20.11 -10.14 18.93
N SER A 367 -21.45 -10.15 18.95
CA SER A 367 -22.29 -11.00 18.12
C SER A 367 -22.61 -10.30 16.79
N PRO A 368 -22.71 -11.03 15.67
CA PRO A 368 -22.98 -10.44 14.37
C PRO A 368 -24.48 -10.20 14.20
N ILE A 369 -24.87 -8.98 13.82
CA ILE A 369 -26.20 -8.64 13.30
C ILE A 369 -26.09 -8.47 11.79
N GLY A 370 -27.03 -9.10 11.10
CA GLY A 370 -27.04 -9.42 9.70
C GLY A 370 -27.23 -8.27 8.70
N SER A 371 -26.83 -8.63 7.51
CA SER A 371 -27.30 -8.27 6.17
C SER A 371 -27.41 -6.81 5.76
N GLY A 372 -26.55 -6.41 4.83
CA GLY A 372 -26.79 -5.35 3.86
C GLY A 372 -25.83 -4.17 3.91
N LEU A 373 -24.56 -4.39 3.60
CA LEU A 373 -23.64 -3.30 3.28
C LEU A 373 -22.79 -3.67 2.07
N SER A 374 -22.79 -2.77 1.11
CA SER A 374 -22.02 -2.86 -0.13
C SER A 374 -20.54 -3.15 0.13
N ALA A 375 -19.92 -3.93 -0.72
CA ALA A 375 -18.54 -4.44 -0.66
C ALA A 375 -17.42 -3.42 -0.38
N VAL A 376 -17.73 -2.13 -0.38
CA VAL A 376 -16.77 -1.04 -0.12
C VAL A 376 -16.48 -0.83 1.37
N SER A 377 -17.34 -1.34 2.28
CA SER A 377 -17.21 -1.04 3.72
C SER A 377 -16.41 -2.09 4.52
N ILE A 378 -16.07 -3.23 3.94
CA ILE A 378 -15.48 -4.37 4.66
C ILE A 378 -13.95 -4.32 4.67
N VAL A 379 -13.32 -3.70 3.67
CA VAL A 379 -11.85 -3.56 3.59
C VAL A 379 -11.27 -2.70 4.73
N ALA A 380 -12.10 -1.91 5.40
CA ALA A 380 -11.65 -0.93 6.40
C ALA A 380 -11.28 -1.51 7.79
N SER A 381 -11.62 -2.76 8.11
CA SER A 381 -11.56 -3.20 9.51
C SER A 381 -10.33 -4.02 9.90
N MET A 382 -9.57 -4.59 8.97
CA MET A 382 -8.48 -5.52 9.33
C MET A 382 -7.06 -4.95 9.19
N ALA A 383 -6.80 -4.01 8.30
CA ALA A 383 -5.47 -3.39 8.22
C ALA A 383 -5.15 -2.39 9.37
N ALA A 384 -6.15 -1.96 10.12
CA ALA A 384 -5.95 -1.08 11.28
C ALA A 384 -5.21 -1.77 12.46
N LEU A 385 -5.20 -3.09 12.53
CA LEU A 385 -4.55 -3.84 13.61
C LEU A 385 -3.05 -4.06 13.35
N ALA A 386 -2.62 -4.13 12.10
CA ALA A 386 -1.20 -4.34 11.76
C ALA A 386 -0.32 -3.11 12.02
N VAL A 387 -0.91 -1.93 12.11
CA VAL A 387 -0.18 -0.66 12.20
C VAL A 387 0.10 -0.23 13.65
N SER A 388 -0.68 -0.71 14.63
CA SER A 388 -0.44 -0.39 16.06
C SER A 388 0.81 -1.05 16.65
N ALA A 389 1.48 -1.91 15.91
CA ALA A 389 2.74 -2.55 16.31
C ALA A 389 4.00 -1.89 15.75
N LEU A 390 3.84 -0.76 15.03
CA LEU A 390 4.93 0.00 14.43
C LEU A 390 5.31 1.26 15.22
N ILE A 391 4.72 1.46 16.41
CA ILE A 391 5.11 2.54 17.36
C ILE A 391 5.89 1.95 18.52
#